data_1a197d418ac37dfc2189597880661a9e
#
_entry.id   1a197d418ac37dfc2189597880661a9e
#
_cell.length_a   1.000
_cell.length_b   1.000
_cell.length_c   1.000
_cell.angle_alpha   90.00
_cell.angle_beta   90.00
_cell.angle_gamma   90.00
#
_symmetry.space_group_name_H-M   'P 1'
#
loop_
_entity.id
_entity.type
_entity.pdbx_description
1 polymer ?
#
loop_
_entity_poly.entity_id
_entity_poly.type
_entity_poly.pdbx_seq_one_letter_code
_entity_poly.pdbx_strand_id
1 'polypeptide(L)'
;EIEIESSGKIYTNEINHFYECLIENKIESSKISHSDSYGNAIGLDIWRKSAGVKYDFDKPENVKSSFYKPFFDKNYIIPKSRINSLEKKASKLVFGCDNQIDINHAFSMFDYFYSIGGNVFDTAFIYNNGKSDEYLGRWINSRGLENDVIVLGKGAHTPDCYPEVIRDQL
;
A
#
# COMPACT_ATOMS: atom_id res chain seq x y z
N GLU A 1 -39.32 -13.68 -17.03
CA GLU A 1 -38.59 -14.44 -15.99
C GLU A 1 -37.86 -15.59 -16.69
N ILE A 2 -36.55 -15.75 -16.45
CA ILE A 2 -35.75 -16.82 -17.01
C ILE A 2 -35.45 -17.74 -15.85
N GLU A 3 -36.01 -18.96 -15.88
CA GLU A 3 -35.68 -20.01 -14.90
C GLU A 3 -34.53 -20.85 -15.46
N ILE A 4 -33.48 -21.01 -14.64
CA ILE A 4 -32.33 -21.84 -14.94
C ILE A 4 -32.31 -22.98 -13.93
N GLU A 5 -32.56 -24.20 -14.38
CA GLU A 5 -32.40 -25.38 -13.51
C GLU A 5 -30.94 -25.65 -13.22
N SER A 6 -30.61 -25.78 -11.94
CA SER A 6 -29.27 -26.17 -11.46
C SER A 6 -29.35 -27.50 -10.74
N SER A 7 -28.52 -28.43 -11.15
CA SER A 7 -28.48 -29.80 -10.60
C SER A 7 -27.67 -29.96 -9.31
N GLY A 8 -27.30 -28.88 -8.63
CA GLY A 8 -26.44 -28.92 -7.48
C GLY A 8 -26.83 -27.94 -6.36
N LYS A 9 -26.16 -28.07 -5.23
CA LYS A 9 -26.19 -27.08 -4.16
C LYS A 9 -25.51 -25.79 -4.62
N ILE A 10 -25.81 -24.66 -3.96
CA ILE A 10 -25.08 -23.40 -4.13
C ILE A 10 -23.56 -23.66 -4.11
N TYR A 11 -22.86 -23.06 -5.03
CA TYR A 11 -21.40 -23.17 -5.25
C TYR A 11 -20.88 -24.51 -5.76
N THR A 12 -21.71 -25.50 -6.04
CA THR A 12 -21.25 -26.80 -6.55
C THR A 12 -20.48 -26.66 -7.87
N ASN A 13 -20.97 -25.82 -8.78
CA ASN A 13 -20.35 -25.62 -10.09
C ASN A 13 -19.00 -24.89 -9.97
N GLU A 14 -18.90 -23.90 -9.09
CA GLU A 14 -17.64 -23.19 -8.83
C GLU A 14 -16.60 -24.12 -8.22
N ILE A 15 -16.99 -24.92 -7.22
CA ILE A 15 -16.09 -25.85 -6.54
C ILE A 15 -15.58 -26.90 -7.52
N ASN A 16 -16.45 -27.48 -8.34
CA ASN A 16 -16.07 -28.48 -9.32
C ASN A 16 -15.12 -27.88 -10.37
N HIS A 17 -15.44 -26.70 -10.88
CA HIS A 17 -14.58 -26.04 -11.86
C HIS A 17 -13.22 -25.63 -11.28
N PHE A 18 -13.19 -25.17 -10.05
CA PHE A 18 -11.94 -24.88 -9.35
C PHE A 18 -11.08 -26.14 -9.19
N TYR A 19 -11.70 -27.27 -8.82
CA TYR A 19 -11.02 -28.56 -8.72
C TYR A 19 -10.45 -29.02 -10.07
N GLU A 20 -11.21 -28.87 -11.16
CA GLU A 20 -10.73 -29.14 -12.53
C GLU A 20 -9.50 -28.28 -12.88
N CYS A 21 -9.54 -26.99 -12.57
CA CYS A 21 -8.41 -26.08 -12.80
C CYS A 21 -7.15 -26.50 -12.01
N LEU A 22 -7.32 -26.98 -10.77
CA LEU A 22 -6.20 -27.49 -9.97
C LEU A 22 -5.57 -28.76 -10.57
N ILE A 23 -6.38 -29.71 -11.01
CA ILE A 23 -5.88 -30.96 -11.65
C ILE A 23 -5.12 -30.61 -12.93
N GLU A 24 -5.62 -29.66 -13.71
CA GLU A 24 -5.03 -29.24 -14.97
C GLU A 24 -3.85 -28.26 -14.81
N ASN A 25 -3.47 -27.94 -13.56
CA ASN A 25 -2.43 -26.95 -13.24
C ASN A 25 -2.67 -25.59 -13.92
N LYS A 26 -3.93 -25.18 -14.07
CA LYS A 26 -4.30 -23.86 -14.59
C LYS A 26 -4.13 -22.82 -13.51
N ILE A 27 -3.60 -21.65 -13.87
CA ILE A 27 -3.42 -20.49 -12.98
C ILE A 27 -4.63 -19.57 -12.95
N GLU A 28 -5.56 -19.74 -13.90
CA GLU A 28 -6.83 -19.03 -13.94
C GLU A 28 -7.94 -19.87 -14.54
N SER A 29 -9.18 -19.51 -14.22
CA SER A 29 -10.37 -20.15 -14.75
C SER A 29 -10.63 -19.72 -16.20
N SER A 30 -11.00 -20.68 -17.06
CA SER A 30 -11.48 -20.36 -18.42
C SER A 30 -12.90 -19.79 -18.44
N LYS A 31 -13.63 -19.82 -17.31
CA LYS A 31 -14.99 -19.30 -17.19
C LYS A 31 -15.05 -17.92 -16.57
N ILE A 32 -14.13 -17.64 -15.65
CA ILE A 32 -13.94 -16.31 -15.03
C ILE A 32 -12.44 -16.10 -14.94
N SER A 33 -11.90 -15.34 -15.86
CA SER A 33 -10.48 -14.99 -15.89
C SER A 33 -10.11 -13.96 -14.81
N HIS A 34 -8.82 -13.77 -14.57
CA HIS A 34 -8.33 -12.65 -13.75
C HIS A 34 -8.79 -11.30 -14.31
N SER A 35 -8.82 -11.18 -15.65
CA SER A 35 -9.30 -9.97 -16.33
C SER A 35 -10.79 -9.71 -16.06
N ASP A 36 -11.63 -10.75 -16.07
CA ASP A 36 -13.06 -10.61 -15.77
C ASP A 36 -13.27 -10.17 -14.31
N SER A 37 -12.53 -10.78 -13.38
CA SER A 37 -12.58 -10.43 -11.96
C SER A 37 -12.15 -8.99 -11.72
N TYR A 38 -11.07 -8.56 -12.38
CA TYR A 38 -10.57 -7.18 -12.30
C TYR A 38 -11.56 -6.18 -12.92
N GLY A 39 -12.09 -6.48 -14.09
CA GLY A 39 -13.10 -5.66 -14.76
C GLY A 39 -14.38 -5.51 -13.93
N ASN A 40 -14.83 -6.58 -13.28
CA ASN A 40 -15.97 -6.54 -12.37
C ASN A 40 -15.71 -5.65 -11.15
N ALA A 41 -14.53 -5.77 -10.53
CA ALA A 41 -14.13 -4.93 -9.41
C ALA A 41 -14.11 -3.44 -9.79
N ILE A 42 -13.53 -3.09 -10.94
CA ILE A 42 -13.54 -1.72 -11.47
C ILE A 42 -14.99 -1.24 -11.70
N GLY A 43 -15.82 -2.07 -12.32
CA GLY A 43 -17.23 -1.74 -12.58
C GLY A 43 -17.99 -1.42 -11.29
N LEU A 44 -17.78 -2.21 -10.25
CA LEU A 44 -18.38 -1.98 -8.93
C LEU A 44 -17.88 -0.68 -8.28
N ASP A 45 -16.58 -0.36 -8.41
CA ASP A 45 -16.03 0.88 -7.89
C ASP A 45 -16.57 2.12 -8.63
N ILE A 46 -16.70 2.05 -9.95
CA ILE A 46 -17.31 3.12 -10.76
C ILE A 46 -18.76 3.31 -10.32
N TRP A 47 -19.52 2.23 -10.16
CA TRP A 47 -20.90 2.28 -9.72
C TRP A 47 -21.05 2.88 -8.32
N ARG A 48 -20.27 2.42 -7.35
CA ARG A 48 -20.21 3.00 -6.00
C ARG A 48 -19.93 4.50 -6.03
N LYS A 49 -18.91 4.89 -6.81
CA LYS A 49 -18.52 6.29 -6.96
C LYS A 49 -19.65 7.13 -7.55
N SER A 50 -20.35 6.64 -8.57
CA SER A 50 -21.48 7.32 -9.18
C SER A 50 -22.69 7.47 -8.24
N ALA A 51 -22.90 6.48 -7.37
CA ALA A 51 -23.92 6.50 -6.33
C ALA A 51 -23.53 7.32 -5.08
N GLY A 52 -22.31 7.86 -5.02
CA GLY A 52 -21.82 8.63 -3.88
C GLY A 52 -21.59 7.81 -2.60
N VAL A 53 -21.57 6.47 -2.71
CA VAL A 53 -21.38 5.58 -1.56
C VAL A 53 -19.91 5.58 -1.14
N LYS A 54 -19.66 5.90 0.13
CA LYS A 54 -18.34 5.85 0.78
C LYS A 54 -18.45 5.06 2.07
N TYR A 55 -17.49 4.18 2.30
CA TYR A 55 -17.37 3.44 3.54
C TYR A 55 -16.16 3.95 4.34
N ASP A 56 -16.18 3.77 5.65
CA ASP A 56 -15.05 4.17 6.50
C ASP A 56 -13.76 3.41 6.17
N PHE A 57 -13.86 2.17 5.73
CA PHE A 57 -12.70 1.39 5.28
C PHE A 57 -12.20 1.76 3.87
N ASP A 58 -12.87 2.66 3.14
CA ASP A 58 -12.32 3.26 1.91
C ASP A 58 -11.20 4.28 2.21
N LYS A 59 -11.08 4.68 3.48
CA LYS A 59 -10.01 5.57 3.92
C LYS A 59 -8.80 4.72 4.34
N PRO A 60 -7.60 4.96 3.74
CA PRO A 60 -6.40 4.18 4.08
C PRO A 60 -6.10 4.14 5.58
N GLU A 61 -6.39 5.22 6.30
CA GLU A 61 -6.19 5.34 7.74
C GLU A 61 -7.00 4.33 8.56
N ASN A 62 -8.16 3.93 8.06
CA ASN A 62 -9.07 3.01 8.74
C ASN A 62 -8.83 1.54 8.36
N VAL A 63 -8.04 1.29 7.31
CA VAL A 63 -7.65 -0.06 6.92
C VAL A 63 -6.48 -0.51 7.79
N LYS A 64 -6.73 -1.49 8.65
CA LYS A 64 -5.64 -2.22 9.31
C LYS A 64 -5.04 -3.16 8.29
N SER A 65 -3.88 -2.82 7.75
CA SER A 65 -3.21 -3.69 6.81
C SER A 65 -2.88 -5.03 7.46
N SER A 66 -3.49 -6.10 6.98
CA SER A 66 -2.96 -7.43 7.19
C SER A 66 -1.79 -7.58 6.22
N PHE A 67 -0.57 -7.56 6.75
CA PHE A 67 0.60 -7.73 5.91
C PHE A 67 0.56 -9.06 5.18
N TYR A 68 0.42 -9.01 3.88
CA TYR A 68 0.78 -10.13 3.04
C TYR A 68 2.30 -10.28 3.14
N LYS A 69 2.76 -11.28 3.88
CA LYS A 69 4.19 -11.61 3.92
C LYS A 69 4.53 -12.25 2.58
N PRO A 70 5.26 -11.58 1.68
CA PRO A 70 5.69 -12.21 0.44
C PRO A 70 6.60 -13.39 0.73
N PHE A 71 6.77 -14.29 -0.24
CA PHE A 71 7.56 -15.52 -0.19
C PHE A 71 9.08 -15.34 0.01
N PHE A 72 9.51 -14.20 0.51
CA PHE A 72 10.90 -13.97 0.87
C PHE A 72 11.18 -14.54 2.26
N ASP A 73 12.44 -14.81 2.52
CA ASP A 73 12.91 -15.40 3.77
C ASP A 73 12.20 -14.78 4.97
N LYS A 74 11.38 -15.59 5.64
CA LYS A 74 10.50 -15.17 6.74
C LYS A 74 11.26 -14.57 7.93
N ASN A 75 12.57 -14.66 7.92
CA ASN A 75 13.45 -14.24 9.00
C ASN A 75 14.27 -12.98 8.66
N TYR A 76 14.10 -12.40 7.45
CA TYR A 76 14.85 -11.20 7.12
C TYR A 76 14.28 -9.98 7.83
N ILE A 77 15.11 -9.38 8.68
CA ILE A 77 14.81 -8.10 9.35
C ILE A 77 15.93 -7.12 8.99
N ILE A 78 15.55 -5.93 8.56
CA ILE A 78 16.48 -4.85 8.28
C ILE A 78 17.25 -4.51 9.57
N PRO A 79 18.58 -4.64 9.60
CA PRO A 79 19.35 -4.32 10.79
C PRO A 79 19.32 -2.81 11.05
N LYS A 80 19.37 -2.46 12.35
CA LYS A 80 19.42 -1.06 12.82
C LYS A 80 20.77 -0.76 13.45
N SER A 81 21.23 0.50 13.34
CA SER A 81 22.43 1.01 14.00
C SER A 81 22.16 2.34 14.69
N ARG A 82 23.01 2.68 15.67
CA ARG A 82 22.99 4.01 16.27
C ARG A 82 23.63 5.04 15.35
N ILE A 83 23.02 6.21 15.31
CA ILE A 83 23.59 7.43 14.76
C ILE A 83 23.78 8.37 15.95
N ASN A 84 24.98 8.93 16.13
CA ASN A 84 25.35 9.67 17.37
C ASN A 84 24.45 10.86 17.67
N SER A 85 23.81 11.44 16.66
CA SER A 85 22.91 12.59 16.81
C SER A 85 21.43 12.23 17.03
N LEU A 86 21.11 10.91 17.04
CA LEU A 86 19.72 10.44 17.17
C LEU A 86 19.56 9.58 18.41
N GLU A 87 18.50 9.80 19.15
CA GLU A 87 18.14 8.95 20.29
C GLU A 87 17.69 7.54 19.85
N LYS A 88 17.08 7.47 18.65
CA LYS A 88 16.55 6.24 18.06
C LYS A 88 17.60 5.51 17.22
N LYS A 89 17.51 4.18 17.16
CA LYS A 89 18.28 3.40 16.20
C LYS A 89 17.66 3.54 14.81
N ALA A 90 18.48 3.85 13.82
CA ALA A 90 18.09 3.97 12.42
C ALA A 90 18.26 2.65 11.67
N SER A 91 17.31 2.29 10.82
CA SER A 91 17.47 1.17 9.90
C SER A 91 18.61 1.44 8.92
N LYS A 92 19.38 0.39 8.58
CA LYS A 92 20.50 0.50 7.63
C LYS A 92 20.04 0.68 6.17
N LEU A 93 18.77 0.43 5.91
CA LEU A 93 18.11 0.80 4.65
C LEU A 93 17.20 2.00 4.91
N VAL A 94 17.14 2.88 3.92
CA VAL A 94 16.29 4.07 3.89
C VAL A 94 15.27 3.88 2.77
N PHE A 95 14.00 4.17 3.06
CA PHE A 95 12.95 4.10 2.07
C PHE A 95 12.81 5.45 1.35
N GLY A 96 12.96 5.48 0.02
CA GLY A 96 12.71 6.67 -0.80
C GLY A 96 11.22 6.83 -1.10
N CYS A 97 10.66 8.00 -0.78
CA CYS A 97 9.24 8.29 -0.93
C CYS A 97 8.90 9.02 -2.25
N ASP A 98 9.63 8.79 -3.32
CA ASP A 98 9.46 9.49 -4.61
C ASP A 98 8.61 8.74 -5.65
N ASN A 99 8.37 7.43 -5.46
CA ASN A 99 7.75 6.57 -6.47
C ASN A 99 6.34 6.08 -6.12
N GLN A 100 5.70 6.64 -5.10
CA GLN A 100 4.35 6.24 -4.72
C GLN A 100 3.31 6.90 -5.63
N ILE A 101 2.54 6.08 -6.33
CA ILE A 101 1.55 6.52 -7.32
C ILE A 101 0.38 7.24 -6.64
N ASP A 102 -0.09 6.67 -5.53
CA ASP A 102 -1.19 7.18 -4.73
C ASP A 102 -1.02 6.79 -3.24
N ILE A 103 -1.94 7.24 -2.41
CA ILE A 103 -1.88 7.02 -0.96
C ILE A 103 -2.01 5.54 -0.57
N ASN A 104 -2.77 4.73 -1.30
CA ASN A 104 -2.92 3.31 -0.99
C ASN A 104 -1.64 2.55 -1.30
N HIS A 105 -1.00 2.87 -2.44
CA HIS A 105 0.31 2.36 -2.78
C HIS A 105 1.35 2.78 -1.74
N ALA A 106 1.38 4.06 -1.35
CA ALA A 106 2.27 4.58 -0.33
C ALA A 106 2.11 3.82 1.00
N PHE A 107 0.89 3.72 1.51
CA PHE A 107 0.63 3.03 2.79
C PHE A 107 1.03 1.56 2.75
N SER A 108 0.73 0.85 1.65
CA SER A 108 1.11 -0.56 1.50
C SER A 108 2.63 -0.75 1.52
N MET A 109 3.36 0.12 0.84
CA MET A 109 4.83 0.08 0.79
C MET A 109 5.47 0.46 2.12
N PHE A 110 4.95 1.50 2.79
CA PHE A 110 5.46 1.95 4.10
C PHE A 110 5.19 0.92 5.17
N ASP A 111 3.99 0.36 5.23
CA ASP A 111 3.62 -0.72 6.13
C ASP A 111 4.56 -1.92 5.94
N TYR A 112 4.79 -2.34 4.70
CA TYR A 112 5.68 -3.46 4.40
C TYR A 112 7.12 -3.18 4.87
N PHE A 113 7.68 -2.04 4.49
CA PHE A 113 9.03 -1.65 4.89
C PHE A 113 9.19 -1.60 6.42
N TYR A 114 8.21 -1.01 7.11
CA TYR A 114 8.20 -0.97 8.56
C TYR A 114 8.11 -2.37 9.20
N SER A 115 7.30 -3.27 8.64
CA SER A 115 7.11 -4.63 9.16
C SER A 115 8.38 -5.48 9.14
N ILE A 116 9.30 -5.20 8.21
CA ILE A 116 10.58 -5.88 8.10
C ILE A 116 11.72 -5.14 8.82
N GLY A 117 11.39 -4.18 9.68
CA GLY A 117 12.34 -3.48 10.56
C GLY A 117 12.83 -2.14 10.03
N GLY A 118 12.37 -1.67 8.87
CA GLY A 118 12.67 -0.33 8.36
C GLY A 118 12.00 0.75 9.19
N ASN A 119 12.70 1.86 9.47
CA ASN A 119 12.12 3.00 10.16
C ASN A 119 12.69 4.35 9.71
N VAL A 120 13.47 4.37 8.65
CA VAL A 120 14.00 5.62 8.07
C VAL A 120 13.38 5.84 6.70
N PHE A 121 12.77 7.00 6.52
CA PHE A 121 12.09 7.40 5.28
C PHE A 121 12.70 8.70 4.78
N ASP A 122 13.06 8.71 3.50
CA ASP A 122 13.62 9.86 2.79
C ASP A 122 12.54 10.46 1.89
N THR A 123 12.19 11.71 2.15
CA THR A 123 11.16 12.43 1.41
C THR A 123 11.64 13.82 1.02
N ALA A 124 10.94 14.46 0.09
CA ALA A 124 11.23 15.82 -0.33
C ALA A 124 9.96 16.51 -0.80
N PHE A 125 9.87 17.81 -0.54
CA PHE A 125 8.76 18.64 -1.00
C PHE A 125 8.52 18.53 -2.54
N ILE A 126 9.60 18.38 -3.32
CA ILE A 126 9.50 18.21 -4.77
C ILE A 126 8.89 16.84 -5.17
N TYR A 127 8.92 15.85 -4.28
CA TYR A 127 8.38 14.54 -4.60
C TYR A 127 6.86 14.60 -4.71
N ASN A 128 6.37 14.30 -5.91
CA ASN A 128 4.94 14.32 -6.22
C ASN A 128 4.23 15.62 -5.79
N ASN A 129 4.93 16.78 -5.91
CA ASN A 129 4.43 18.11 -5.51
C ASN A 129 3.94 18.18 -4.06
N GLY A 130 4.72 17.66 -3.12
CA GLY A 130 4.42 17.64 -1.69
C GLY A 130 3.50 16.50 -1.22
N LYS A 131 2.91 15.75 -2.14
CA LYS A 131 2.02 14.64 -1.78
C LYS A 131 2.75 13.49 -1.09
N SER A 132 4.02 13.28 -1.40
CA SER A 132 4.82 12.25 -0.72
C SER A 132 4.99 12.55 0.75
N ASP A 133 5.20 13.81 1.12
CA ASP A 133 5.25 14.28 2.52
C ASP A 133 3.90 14.10 3.20
N GLU A 134 2.81 14.49 2.51
CA GLU A 134 1.44 14.29 3.00
C GLU A 134 1.14 12.81 3.26
N TYR A 135 1.47 11.93 2.32
CA TYR A 135 1.22 10.49 2.47
C TYR A 135 2.00 9.90 3.64
N LEU A 136 3.27 10.28 3.76
CA LEU A 136 4.12 9.81 4.86
C LEU A 136 3.61 10.30 6.22
N GLY A 137 3.27 11.58 6.34
CA GLY A 137 2.72 12.16 7.57
C GLY A 137 1.40 11.52 7.99
N ARG A 138 0.46 11.33 7.04
CA ARG A 138 -0.81 10.64 7.28
C ARG A 138 -0.61 9.19 7.70
N TRP A 139 0.33 8.49 7.08
CA TRP A 139 0.67 7.12 7.44
C TRP A 139 1.23 7.03 8.86
N ILE A 140 2.23 7.85 9.21
CA ILE A 140 2.83 7.91 10.56
C ILE A 140 1.75 8.12 11.61
N ASN A 141 0.92 9.16 11.43
CA ASN A 141 -0.15 9.50 12.37
C ASN A 141 -1.19 8.38 12.51
N SER A 142 -1.60 7.78 11.39
CA SER A 142 -2.63 6.73 11.40
C SER A 142 -2.15 5.43 12.07
N ARG A 143 -0.85 5.23 12.16
CA ARG A 143 -0.22 4.05 12.80
C ARG A 143 0.33 4.34 14.19
N GLY A 144 0.33 5.62 14.65
CA GLY A 144 0.89 6.03 15.94
C GLY A 144 2.41 5.83 16.03
N LEU A 145 3.13 6.14 14.93
CA LEU A 145 4.56 5.82 14.77
C LEU A 145 5.48 7.05 14.93
N GLU A 146 4.99 8.15 15.46
CA GLU A 146 5.72 9.42 15.60
C GLU A 146 7.02 9.24 16.41
N ASN A 147 7.01 8.31 17.36
CA ASN A 147 8.16 8.03 18.21
C ASN A 147 9.11 6.96 17.65
N ASP A 148 8.75 6.24 16.59
CA ASP A 148 9.55 5.14 16.05
C ASP A 148 10.21 5.48 14.73
N VAL A 149 9.55 6.28 13.91
CA VAL A 149 10.00 6.62 12.56
C VAL A 149 11.01 7.78 12.60
N ILE A 150 11.95 7.76 11.68
CA ILE A 150 12.91 8.82 11.39
C ILE A 150 12.62 9.31 9.99
N VAL A 151 12.36 10.60 9.83
CA VAL A 151 12.09 11.24 8.54
C VAL A 151 13.28 12.11 8.14
N LEU A 152 13.78 11.91 6.93
CA LEU A 152 14.72 12.78 6.24
C LEU A 152 13.92 13.68 5.28
N GLY A 153 13.43 14.81 5.79
CA GLY A 153 12.73 15.79 4.99
C GLY A 153 13.72 16.66 4.20
N LYS A 154 13.41 16.94 2.95
CA LYS A 154 14.22 17.81 2.09
C LYS A 154 13.34 18.86 1.44
N GLY A 155 13.77 20.11 1.53
CA GLY A 155 13.16 21.26 0.86
C GLY A 155 14.16 21.97 -0.07
N ALA A 156 13.73 23.10 -0.64
CA ALA A 156 14.56 24.03 -1.40
C ALA A 156 15.34 23.38 -2.55
N HIS A 157 14.63 22.73 -3.47
CA HIS A 157 15.25 22.16 -4.68
C HIS A 157 15.65 23.27 -5.69
N THR A 158 16.68 23.01 -6.49
CA THR A 158 17.12 23.89 -7.58
C THR A 158 15.92 24.29 -8.49
N PRO A 159 15.75 25.60 -8.84
CA PRO A 159 16.68 26.71 -8.60
C PRO A 159 16.52 27.41 -7.25
N ASP A 160 15.54 27.04 -6.41
CA ASP A 160 15.10 27.81 -5.23
C ASP A 160 15.79 27.34 -3.94
N CYS A 161 17.11 27.13 -3.99
CA CYS A 161 17.92 26.66 -2.85
C CYS A 161 18.25 27.79 -1.86
N TYR A 162 17.23 28.41 -1.26
CA TYR A 162 17.37 29.48 -0.30
C TYR A 162 16.82 29.10 1.09
N PRO A 163 17.38 29.63 2.19
CA PRO A 163 16.92 29.28 3.55
C PRO A 163 15.44 29.59 3.81
N GLU A 164 14.90 30.62 3.19
CA GLU A 164 13.50 31.01 3.29
C GLU A 164 12.60 29.92 2.72
N VAL A 165 12.95 29.38 1.55
CA VAL A 165 12.19 28.31 0.89
C VAL A 165 12.20 27.03 1.71
N ILE A 166 13.30 26.72 2.39
CA ILE A 166 13.36 25.57 3.30
C ILE A 166 12.34 25.71 4.43
N ARG A 167 12.21 26.92 5.03
CA ARG A 167 11.25 27.17 6.13
C ARG A 167 9.81 27.03 5.68
N ASP A 168 9.52 27.41 4.43
CA ASP A 168 8.16 27.37 3.89
C ASP A 168 7.74 25.95 3.47
N GLN A 169 8.71 25.06 3.24
CA GLN A 169 8.50 23.71 2.73
C GLN A 169 8.68 22.59 3.77
N LEU A 170 9.23 22.88 4.93
CA LEU A 170 9.43 21.94 6.04
C LEU A 170 8.71 22.39 7.30
#